data_5b8626035bdbdc1580acbc9f650ee54d
#
_entry.id   5b8626035bdbdc1580acbc9f650ee54d
#
_cell.length_a   1.000
_cell.length_b   1.000
_cell.length_c   1.000
_cell.angle_alpha   90.00
_cell.angle_beta   90.00
_cell.angle_gamma   90.00
#
_symmetry.space_group_name_H-M   'P 1'
#
loop_
_entity.id
_entity.type
_entity.pdbx_description
1 polymer ?
#
loop_
_entity_poly.entity_id
_entity_poly.type
_entity_poly.pdbx_seq_one_letter_code
_entity_poly.pdbx_strand_id
1 'polypeptide(L)' 'MRILFINNSGAGYADYVNIAENTTIDQFFAIKMQGQQENDCLIRVNRQPVPKDYVLQENDRVTITPTKVEGARTVLV' A
#
# COMPACT_ATOMS: atom_id res chain seq x y z
N MET A 1 1.46 -16.91 -3.12
CA MET A 1 0.32 -16.75 -2.20
C MET A 1 -0.55 -15.59 -2.62
N ARG A 2 -1.77 -15.56 -2.17
CA ARG A 2 -2.74 -14.55 -2.59
C ARG A 2 -3.08 -13.62 -1.43
N ILE A 3 -3.10 -12.34 -1.70
CA ILE A 3 -3.51 -11.32 -0.72
C ILE A 3 -4.55 -10.41 -1.37
N LEU A 4 -5.28 -9.66 -0.54
CA LEU A 4 -6.19 -8.62 -1.02
C LEU A 4 -5.48 -7.29 -0.96
N PHE A 5 -5.33 -6.63 -2.10
CA PHE A 5 -4.69 -5.32 -2.18
C PHE A 5 -5.74 -4.25 -2.41
N ILE A 6 -5.79 -3.27 -1.52
CA ILE A 6 -6.71 -2.14 -1.60
C ILE A 6 -5.87 -0.87 -1.73
N ASN A 7 -6.02 -0.19 -2.86
CA ASN A 7 -5.34 1.07 -3.13
C ASN A 7 -6.38 2.18 -3.13
N ASN A 8 -6.29 3.07 -2.14
CA ASN A 8 -7.23 4.17 -2.00
C ASN A 8 -6.79 5.43 -2.71
N SER A 9 -5.84 5.31 -3.62
CA SER A 9 -5.39 6.43 -4.45
C SER A 9 -6.36 6.66 -5.59
N GLY A 10 -6.69 7.91 -5.84
CA GLY A 10 -7.60 8.26 -6.94
C GLY A 10 -8.99 7.67 -6.75
N ALA A 11 -9.48 6.96 -7.76
CA ALA A 11 -10.83 6.37 -7.75
C ALA A 11 -10.93 5.15 -6.83
N GLY A 12 -9.80 4.69 -6.32
CA GLY A 12 -9.79 3.50 -5.50
C GLY A 12 -9.69 2.22 -6.33
N TYR A 13 -9.15 1.18 -5.70
CA TYR A 13 -8.94 -0.08 -6.38
C TYR A 13 -8.82 -1.17 -5.34
N ALA A 14 -9.47 -2.28 -5.57
CA ALA A 14 -9.38 -3.44 -4.68
C ALA A 14 -9.39 -4.71 -5.53
N ASP A 15 -8.38 -5.54 -5.37
CA ASP A 15 -8.29 -6.80 -6.10
C ASP A 15 -7.41 -7.78 -5.37
N TYR A 16 -7.60 -9.04 -5.66
CA TYR A 16 -6.69 -10.08 -5.18
C TYR A 16 -5.47 -10.13 -6.09
N VAL A 17 -4.30 -10.24 -5.49
CA VAL A 17 -3.05 -10.34 -6.25
C VAL A 17 -2.24 -11.51 -5.72
N ASN A 18 -1.47 -12.12 -6.60
CA ASN A 18 -0.56 -13.19 -6.24
C ASN A 18 0.83 -12.61 -6.01
N ILE A 19 1.45 -12.98 -4.92
CA ILE A 19 2.81 -12.53 -4.59
C ILE A 19 3.63 -13.73 -4.16
N ALA A 20 4.95 -13.59 -4.24
CA ALA A 20 5.86 -14.63 -3.78
C ALA A 20 5.80 -14.75 -2.27
N GLU A 21 6.05 -15.94 -1.75
CA GLU A 21 6.18 -16.14 -0.33
C GLU A 21 7.37 -15.33 0.20
N ASN A 22 7.28 -14.93 1.46
CA ASN A 22 8.31 -14.13 2.13
C ASN A 22 8.45 -12.70 1.56
N THR A 23 7.43 -12.22 0.86
CA THR A 23 7.41 -10.82 0.42
C THR A 23 7.11 -9.92 1.60
N THR A 24 7.96 -8.91 1.81
CA THR A 24 7.72 -7.91 2.86
C THR A 24 6.80 -6.81 2.34
N ILE A 25 6.24 -6.05 3.28
CA ILE A 25 5.39 -4.92 2.92
C ILE A 25 6.19 -3.89 2.10
N ASP A 26 7.45 -3.70 2.45
CA ASP A 26 8.34 -2.78 1.76
C ASP A 26 8.55 -3.22 0.30
N GLN A 27 8.80 -4.49 0.08
CA GLN A 27 8.95 -5.04 -1.27
C GLN A 27 7.66 -4.93 -2.06
N PHE A 28 6.54 -5.22 -1.43
CA PHE A 28 5.23 -5.13 -2.09
C PHE A 28 4.94 -3.70 -2.52
N PHE A 29 5.22 -2.74 -1.65
CA PHE A 29 5.02 -1.33 -1.98
C PHE A 29 5.88 -0.93 -3.19
N ALA A 30 7.14 -1.34 -3.20
CA ALA A 30 8.05 -0.99 -4.29
C ALA A 30 7.56 -1.54 -5.63
N ILE A 31 6.93 -2.71 -5.63
CA ILE A 31 6.43 -3.32 -6.86
C ILE A 31 5.14 -2.65 -7.31
N LYS A 32 4.21 -2.42 -6.39
CA LYS A 32 2.86 -1.97 -6.73
C LYS A 32 2.70 -0.47 -6.79
N MET A 33 3.54 0.27 -6.10
CA MET A 33 3.41 1.72 -5.98
C MET A 33 4.65 2.41 -6.53
N GLN A 34 5.09 1.98 -7.70
CA GLN A 34 6.27 2.57 -8.34
C GLN A 34 6.08 4.07 -8.53
N GLY A 35 7.13 4.81 -8.22
CA GLY A 35 7.09 6.27 -8.31
C GLY A 35 6.50 6.95 -7.09
N GLN A 36 6.00 6.21 -6.13
CA GLN A 36 5.47 6.74 -4.88
C GLN A 36 6.46 6.48 -3.75
N GLN A 37 6.34 7.24 -2.68
CA GLN A 37 7.17 7.05 -1.50
C GLN A 37 6.31 6.56 -0.34
N GLU A 38 6.84 5.60 0.42
CA GLU A 38 6.11 5.04 1.54
C GLU A 38 5.74 6.09 2.57
N ASN A 39 6.60 7.10 2.75
CA ASN A 39 6.33 8.17 3.70
C ASN A 39 5.13 9.02 3.32
N ASP A 40 4.70 8.95 2.07
CA ASP A 40 3.55 9.68 1.58
C ASP A 40 2.27 8.85 1.61
N CYS A 41 2.35 7.65 2.17
CA CYS A 41 1.22 6.73 2.20
C CYS A 41 1.06 6.12 3.58
N LEU A 42 -0.18 5.82 3.93
CA LEU A 42 -0.50 5.06 5.12
C LEU A 42 -0.71 3.62 4.71
N ILE A 43 0.10 2.72 5.22
CA ILE A 43 0.05 1.31 4.87
C ILE A 43 -0.44 0.53 6.08
N ARG A 44 -1.50 -0.26 5.88
CA ARG A 44 -2.05 -1.11 6.92
C ARG A 44 -2.21 -2.54 6.40
N VAL A 45 -1.98 -3.49 7.29
CA VAL A 45 -2.25 -4.89 7.00
C VAL A 45 -3.28 -5.37 8.02
N ASN A 46 -4.39 -5.89 7.51
CA ASN A 46 -5.51 -6.32 8.36
C ASN A 46 -5.97 -5.20 9.29
N ARG A 47 -5.98 -3.96 8.74
CA ARG A 47 -6.44 -2.75 9.42
C ARG A 47 -5.51 -2.24 10.51
N GLN A 48 -4.27 -2.75 10.56
CA GLN A 48 -3.31 -2.32 11.56
C GLN A 48 -2.02 -1.89 10.90
N PRO A 49 -1.36 -0.82 11.42
CA PRO A 49 -0.05 -0.47 10.91
C PRO A 49 0.95 -1.58 11.22
N VAL A 50 1.89 -1.78 10.32
CA VAL A 50 2.92 -2.80 10.46
C VAL A 50 4.28 -2.19 10.13
N PRO A 51 5.37 -2.77 10.64
CA PRO A 51 6.71 -2.32 10.26
C PRO A 51 6.99 -2.65 8.79
N LYS A 52 7.96 -1.94 8.20
CA LYS A 52 8.30 -2.09 6.79
C LYS A 52 8.77 -3.49 6.42
N ASP A 53 9.35 -4.19 7.37
CA ASP A 53 9.84 -5.55 7.17
C ASP A 53 8.81 -6.62 7.52
N TYR A 54 7.56 -6.23 7.74
CA TYR A 54 6.50 -7.20 7.96
C TYR A 54 6.39 -8.14 6.77
N VAL A 55 6.41 -9.43 7.03
CA VAL A 55 6.29 -10.45 5.99
C VAL A 55 4.82 -10.77 5.77
N LEU A 56 4.35 -10.56 4.54
CA LEU A 56 2.96 -10.80 4.19
C LEU A 56 2.61 -12.28 4.29
N GLN A 57 1.39 -12.53 4.71
CA GLN A 57 0.86 -13.88 4.88
C GLN A 57 -0.30 -14.11 3.91
N GLU A 58 -0.61 -15.37 3.66
CA GLU A 58 -1.74 -15.75 2.83
C GLU A 58 -3.01 -15.09 3.36
N ASN A 59 -3.79 -14.52 2.45
CA ASN A 59 -5.07 -13.86 2.75
C ASN A 59 -4.95 -12.55 3.53
N ASP A 60 -3.74 -11.99 3.67
CA ASP A 60 -3.60 -10.67 4.29
C ASP A 60 -4.33 -9.63 3.45
N ARG A 61 -4.84 -8.62 4.14
CA ARG A 61 -5.51 -7.47 3.51
C ARG A 61 -4.58 -6.27 3.63
N VAL A 62 -4.01 -5.84 2.50
CA VAL A 62 -3.10 -4.71 2.45
C VAL A 62 -3.84 -3.49 1.95
N THR A 63 -3.86 -2.43 2.74
CA THR A 63 -4.50 -1.16 2.38
C THR A 63 -3.44 -0.08 2.31
N ILE A 64 -3.37 0.62 1.17
CA ILE A 64 -2.45 1.73 0.97
C ILE A 64 -3.28 2.97 0.67
N THR A 65 -3.15 3.99 1.52
CA THR A 65 -3.89 5.23 1.41
C THR A 65 -2.91 6.40 1.35
N PRO A 66 -2.93 7.21 0.28
CA PRO A 66 -2.07 8.39 0.22
C PRO A 66 -2.42 9.36 1.35
N THR A 67 -1.40 9.92 1.98
CA THR A 67 -1.60 10.91 3.03
C THR A 67 -1.44 12.33 2.50
N LYS A 68 -0.83 12.49 1.34
CA LYS A 68 -0.70 13.80 0.70
C LYS A 68 -1.87 14.06 -0.22
N VAL A 69 -2.35 15.29 -0.20
CA VAL A 69 -3.44 15.74 -1.07
C VAL A 69 -2.85 16.64 -2.14
N GLU A 70 -2.92 16.21 -3.38
CA GLU A 70 -2.37 16.99 -4.50
C GLU A 70 -2.91 18.40 -4.55
N GLY A 71 -4.22 18.54 -4.38
CA GLY A 71 -4.86 19.84 -4.44
C GLY A 71 -4.37 20.80 -3.38
N ALA A 72 -4.02 20.31 -2.21
CA ALA A 72 -3.54 21.17 -1.13
C ALA A 72 -2.23 21.86 -1.51
N ARG A 73 -1.35 21.16 -2.20
CA ARG A 73 -0.10 21.77 -2.64
C ARG A 73 -0.34 22.83 -3.69
N THR A 74 -1.26 22.59 -4.56
CA THR A 74 -1.60 23.55 -5.62
C THR A 74 -2.10 24.85 -5.04
N VAL A 75 -2.89 24.78 -4.01
CA VAL A 75 -3.49 25.94 -3.39
C VAL A 75 -2.45 26.88 -2.79
N LEU A 76 -1.32 26.34 -2.40
CA LEU A 76 -0.26 27.15 -1.78
C LEU A 76 0.52 27.97 -2.78
N VAL A 77 0.34 27.73 -4.02
CA VAL A 77 0.98 28.48 -5.08
C VAL A 77 0.09 29.61 -5.54
#